data_63752363ab69df0a6971b4e251b2900c
#
_entry.id   63752363ab69df0a6971b4e251b2900c
#
_cell.length_a   1.000
_cell.length_b   1.000
_cell.length_c   1.000
_cell.angle_alpha   90.00
_cell.angle_beta   90.00
_cell.angle_gamma   90.00
#
_symmetry.space_group_name_H-M   'P 1'
#
loop_
_entity.id
_entity.type
_entity.pdbx_description
1 polymer ?
#
loop_
_entity_poly.entity_id
_entity_poly.type
_entity_poly.pdbx_seq_one_letter_code
_entity_poly.pdbx_strand_id
1 'polypeptide(L)'
;MSWNEFIDSMYTARGQMINQVVAVLLMVFFVTALTISVGIPVMVIVATSALIGLFCWRATNLRQPITPVTTAVLFLCTTAMLHTHMYEEHVSLFGPAMTRVFNVALPDERFLTVFVFILPVIYFLTAAGLLLRIPLAGFVAWFIFIGPGTAEFTHFIFPLIEPAIDPTGTTTISAIVNGVQVDGMRNHYYWTTGEYYFPGMYTAVLPMIPGICSIWWLFRNRKAKLA
;
A
#
# COMPACT_ATOMS: atom_id res chain seq x y z
N MET A 1 4.28 34.14 -12.05
CA MET A 1 3.21 33.15 -11.76
C MET A 1 3.14 32.99 -10.26
N SER A 2 2.01 33.33 -9.65
CA SER A 2 1.78 33.11 -8.23
C SER A 2 1.63 31.62 -7.93
N TRP A 3 1.73 31.21 -6.64
CA TRP A 3 1.51 29.82 -6.24
C TRP A 3 0.12 29.30 -6.64
N ASN A 4 -0.92 30.11 -6.46
CA ASN A 4 -2.28 29.74 -6.82
C ASN A 4 -2.44 29.52 -8.34
N GLU A 5 -1.88 30.41 -9.15
CA GLU A 5 -1.88 30.25 -10.63
C GLU A 5 -1.17 28.96 -11.06
N PHE A 6 -0.06 28.63 -10.40
CA PHE A 6 0.65 27.38 -10.65
C PHE A 6 -0.22 26.15 -10.31
N ILE A 7 -0.84 26.13 -9.14
CA ILE A 7 -1.75 25.04 -8.74
C ILE A 7 -2.94 24.94 -9.68
N ASP A 8 -3.59 26.04 -10.01
CA ASP A 8 -4.75 26.05 -10.92
C ASP A 8 -4.37 25.53 -12.32
N SER A 9 -3.15 25.79 -12.77
CA SER A 9 -2.64 25.25 -14.04
C SER A 9 -2.58 23.73 -14.07
N MET A 10 -2.36 23.08 -12.93
CA MET A 10 -2.34 21.60 -12.83
C MET A 10 -3.71 20.97 -13.04
N TYR A 11 -4.79 21.72 -12.82
CA TYR A 11 -6.18 21.25 -13.00
C TYR A 11 -6.76 21.58 -14.37
N THR A 12 -6.02 22.30 -15.23
CA THR A 12 -6.37 22.47 -16.65
C THR A 12 -6.31 21.13 -17.39
N ALA A 13 -6.94 21.04 -18.57
CA ALA A 13 -6.89 19.82 -19.38
C ALA A 13 -5.44 19.34 -19.66
N ARG A 14 -4.53 20.29 -19.95
CA ARG A 14 -3.10 20.01 -20.15
C ARG A 14 -2.43 19.55 -18.86
N GLY A 15 -2.69 20.23 -17.75
CA GLY A 15 -2.15 19.85 -16.44
C GLY A 15 -2.61 18.47 -16.00
N GLN A 16 -3.90 18.14 -16.16
CA GLN A 16 -4.45 16.81 -15.88
C GLN A 16 -3.78 15.73 -16.74
N MET A 17 -3.55 15.99 -18.03
CA MET A 17 -2.85 15.04 -18.91
C MET A 17 -1.42 14.79 -18.42
N ILE A 18 -0.67 15.85 -18.07
CA ILE A 18 0.69 15.73 -17.55
C ILE A 18 0.70 14.91 -16.26
N ASN A 19 -0.18 15.22 -15.30
CA ASN A 19 -0.29 14.49 -14.05
C ASN A 19 -0.63 13.01 -14.27
N GLN A 20 -1.49 12.67 -15.25
CA GLN A 20 -1.80 11.27 -15.60
C GLN A 20 -0.56 10.53 -16.15
N VAL A 21 0.18 11.17 -17.05
CA VAL A 21 1.41 10.57 -17.59
C VAL A 21 2.42 10.32 -16.47
N VAL A 22 2.64 11.31 -15.60
CA VAL A 22 3.55 11.17 -14.45
C VAL A 22 3.08 10.05 -13.51
N ALA A 23 1.79 9.97 -13.18
CA ALA A 23 1.25 8.92 -12.32
C ALA A 23 1.45 7.52 -12.93
N VAL A 24 1.22 7.36 -14.24
CA VAL A 24 1.45 6.09 -14.93
C VAL A 24 2.94 5.72 -14.96
N LEU A 25 3.83 6.68 -15.22
CA LEU A 25 5.28 6.44 -15.18
C LEU A 25 5.76 6.02 -13.79
N LEU A 26 5.28 6.68 -12.73
CA LEU A 26 5.56 6.29 -11.35
C LEU A 26 5.02 4.89 -11.04
N MET A 27 3.80 4.57 -11.44
CA MET A 27 3.21 3.25 -11.26
C MET A 27 4.06 2.18 -11.95
N VAL A 28 4.43 2.36 -13.22
CA VAL A 28 5.28 1.42 -13.97
C VAL A 28 6.63 1.26 -13.30
N PHE A 29 7.26 2.36 -12.87
CA PHE A 29 8.56 2.33 -12.17
C PHE A 29 8.47 1.51 -10.88
N PHE A 30 7.51 1.80 -10.00
CA PHE A 30 7.38 1.10 -8.73
C PHE A 30 6.99 -0.38 -8.90
N VAL A 31 6.07 -0.69 -9.82
CA VAL A 31 5.69 -2.08 -10.13
C VAL A 31 6.91 -2.86 -10.65
N THR A 32 7.70 -2.27 -11.56
CA THR A 32 8.91 -2.91 -12.08
C THR A 32 9.96 -3.10 -10.98
N ALA A 33 10.21 -2.07 -10.18
CA ALA A 33 11.17 -2.14 -9.08
C ALA A 33 10.80 -3.23 -8.05
N LEU A 34 9.51 -3.32 -7.68
CA LEU A 34 9.01 -4.36 -6.78
C LEU A 34 9.07 -5.75 -7.40
N THR A 35 8.76 -5.90 -8.69
CA THR A 35 8.88 -7.19 -9.38
C THR A 35 10.32 -7.71 -9.34
N ILE A 36 11.30 -6.83 -9.58
CA ILE A 36 12.72 -7.18 -9.55
C ILE A 36 13.19 -7.47 -8.13
N SER A 37 12.74 -6.68 -7.13
CA SER A 37 13.25 -6.74 -5.77
C SER A 37 12.61 -7.82 -4.91
N VAL A 38 11.31 -8.09 -5.11
CA VAL A 38 10.52 -8.96 -4.22
C VAL A 38 9.91 -10.13 -4.98
N GLY A 39 9.40 -9.91 -6.17
CA GLY A 39 8.80 -10.95 -7.01
C GLY A 39 7.36 -10.67 -7.41
N ILE A 40 6.84 -11.52 -8.32
CA ILE A 40 5.53 -11.33 -8.97
C ILE A 40 4.34 -11.31 -8.00
N PRO A 41 4.21 -12.22 -7.01
CA PRO A 41 3.01 -12.26 -6.17
C PRO A 41 2.73 -10.95 -5.43
N VAL A 42 3.77 -10.35 -4.84
CA VAL A 42 3.66 -9.05 -4.14
C VAL A 42 3.34 -7.93 -5.14
N MET A 43 3.99 -7.97 -6.30
CA MET A 43 3.73 -7.02 -7.39
C MET A 43 2.27 -7.04 -7.84
N VAL A 44 1.61 -8.20 -7.92
CA VAL A 44 0.19 -8.28 -8.34
C VAL A 44 -0.71 -7.49 -7.40
N ILE A 45 -0.52 -7.61 -6.08
CA ILE A 45 -1.29 -6.86 -5.08
C ILE A 45 -1.08 -5.35 -5.25
N VAL A 46 0.19 -4.94 -5.37
CA VAL A 46 0.56 -3.52 -5.50
C VAL A 46 0.08 -2.94 -6.84
N ALA A 47 0.27 -3.65 -7.95
CA ALA A 47 -0.16 -3.20 -9.27
C ALA A 47 -1.68 -3.06 -9.36
N THR A 48 -2.44 -4.02 -8.81
CA THR A 48 -3.90 -3.97 -8.77
C THR A 48 -4.38 -2.78 -7.95
N SER A 49 -3.80 -2.56 -6.77
CA SER A 49 -4.13 -1.42 -5.91
C SER A 49 -3.80 -0.08 -6.58
N ALA A 50 -2.65 0.01 -7.24
CA ALA A 50 -2.25 1.23 -7.96
C ALA A 50 -3.16 1.51 -9.17
N LEU A 51 -3.57 0.47 -9.90
CA LEU A 51 -4.47 0.59 -11.04
C LEU A 51 -5.87 1.05 -10.60
N ILE A 52 -6.44 0.43 -9.58
CA ILE A 52 -7.72 0.85 -9.00
C ILE A 52 -7.61 2.29 -8.46
N GLY A 53 -6.53 2.59 -7.73
CA GLY A 53 -6.23 3.93 -7.22
C GLY A 53 -6.16 4.98 -8.34
N LEU A 54 -5.52 4.65 -9.48
CA LEU A 54 -5.46 5.51 -10.66
C LEU A 54 -6.84 5.84 -11.22
N PHE A 55 -7.74 4.86 -11.34
CA PHE A 55 -9.11 5.09 -11.80
C PHE A 55 -9.91 5.94 -10.82
N CYS A 56 -9.82 5.65 -9.52
CA CYS A 56 -10.49 6.42 -8.47
C CYS A 56 -10.00 7.87 -8.43
N TRP A 57 -8.69 8.09 -8.51
CA TRP A 57 -8.07 9.41 -8.58
C TRP A 57 -8.52 10.20 -9.81
N ARG A 58 -8.57 9.58 -11.00
CA ARG A 58 -9.08 10.22 -12.23
C ARG A 58 -10.54 10.65 -12.11
N ALA A 59 -11.34 9.88 -11.37
CA ALA A 59 -12.74 10.21 -11.12
C ALA A 59 -12.95 11.29 -10.04
N THR A 60 -11.90 11.64 -9.28
CA THR A 60 -11.95 12.49 -8.09
C THR A 60 -10.88 13.60 -8.12
N ASN A 61 -9.78 13.43 -7.39
CA ASN A 61 -8.76 14.46 -7.10
C ASN A 61 -7.98 14.96 -8.32
N LEU A 62 -7.96 14.25 -9.45
CA LEU A 62 -7.34 14.75 -10.66
C LEU A 62 -8.11 15.93 -11.26
N ARG A 63 -9.43 15.96 -11.09
CA ARG A 63 -10.27 17.00 -11.69
C ARG A 63 -10.32 18.27 -10.87
N GLN A 64 -10.26 18.13 -9.56
CA GLN A 64 -10.26 19.23 -8.59
C GLN A 64 -9.76 18.73 -7.23
N PRO A 65 -9.17 19.59 -6.41
CA PRO A 65 -8.83 19.23 -5.05
C PRO A 65 -10.11 19.02 -4.23
N ILE A 66 -10.22 17.87 -3.56
CA ILE A 66 -11.38 17.53 -2.75
C ILE A 66 -11.02 17.73 -1.28
N THR A 67 -11.62 18.73 -0.62
CA THR A 67 -11.45 19.01 0.81
C THR A 67 -10.02 18.70 1.29
N PRO A 68 -9.00 19.49 0.86
CA PRO A 68 -7.58 19.11 1.04
C PRO A 68 -7.20 18.77 2.47
N VAL A 69 -7.64 19.57 3.43
CA VAL A 69 -7.34 19.36 4.85
C VAL A 69 -7.95 18.04 5.35
N THR A 70 -9.23 17.80 5.07
CA THR A 70 -9.89 16.55 5.49
C THR A 70 -9.25 15.33 4.83
N THR A 71 -8.91 15.42 3.55
CA THR A 71 -8.23 14.33 2.83
C THR A 71 -6.86 14.05 3.43
N ALA A 72 -6.09 15.09 3.76
CA ALA A 72 -4.79 14.93 4.44
C ALA A 72 -4.93 14.31 5.83
N VAL A 73 -5.93 14.71 6.62
CA VAL A 73 -6.21 14.13 7.95
C VAL A 73 -6.57 12.64 7.82
N LEU A 74 -7.49 12.30 6.93
CA LEU A 74 -7.87 10.90 6.68
C LEU A 74 -6.68 10.06 6.20
N PHE A 75 -5.84 10.62 5.34
CA PHE A 75 -4.61 9.99 4.88
C PHE A 75 -3.64 9.74 6.03
N LEU A 76 -3.40 10.74 6.89
CA LEU A 76 -2.54 10.59 8.06
C LEU A 76 -3.09 9.59 9.08
N CYS A 77 -4.41 9.56 9.28
CA CYS A 77 -5.04 8.54 10.12
C CYS A 77 -4.82 7.13 9.55
N THR A 78 -5.00 6.95 8.24
CA THR A 78 -4.79 5.66 7.57
C THR A 78 -3.33 5.21 7.72
N THR A 79 -2.37 6.09 7.45
CA THR A 79 -0.94 5.75 7.52
C THR A 79 -0.45 5.56 8.96
N ALA A 80 -0.99 6.26 9.94
CA ALA A 80 -0.69 6.03 11.35
C ALA A 80 -1.17 4.65 11.82
N MET A 81 -2.40 4.27 11.47
CA MET A 81 -2.93 2.93 11.76
C MET A 81 -2.17 1.84 11.02
N LEU A 82 -1.78 2.10 9.77
CA LEU A 82 -0.92 1.20 9.01
C LEU A 82 0.44 0.99 9.68
N HIS A 83 1.07 2.02 10.24
CA HIS A 83 2.34 1.88 10.98
C HIS A 83 2.18 1.03 12.23
N THR A 84 1.05 1.15 12.93
CA THR A 84 0.74 0.28 14.07
C THR A 84 0.57 -1.17 13.63
N HIS A 85 -0.07 -1.40 12.48
CA HIS A 85 -0.21 -2.72 11.89
C HIS A 85 1.14 -3.31 11.45
N MET A 86 1.99 -2.54 10.78
CA MET A 86 3.34 -2.96 10.38
C MET A 86 4.24 -3.36 11.56
N TYR A 87 3.98 -2.83 12.77
CA TYR A 87 4.68 -3.29 13.96
C TYR A 87 4.36 -4.76 14.28
N GLU A 88 3.08 -5.15 14.21
CA GLU A 88 2.72 -6.58 14.37
C GLU A 88 3.34 -7.42 13.27
N GLU A 89 3.28 -6.96 12.00
CA GLU A 89 3.91 -7.67 10.88
C GLU A 89 5.40 -7.91 11.10
N HIS A 90 6.13 -6.88 11.56
CA HIS A 90 7.56 -6.99 11.84
C HIS A 90 7.85 -7.99 12.97
N VAL A 91 7.22 -7.84 14.14
CA VAL A 91 7.50 -8.71 15.29
C VAL A 91 7.04 -10.15 15.08
N SER A 92 6.13 -10.37 14.15
CA SER A 92 5.61 -11.68 13.76
C SER A 92 6.28 -12.27 12.52
N LEU A 93 7.30 -11.59 11.96
CA LEU A 93 8.06 -12.03 10.79
C LEU A 93 7.21 -12.19 9.52
N PHE A 94 6.41 -11.17 9.18
CA PHE A 94 5.57 -11.15 7.99
C PHE A 94 6.35 -11.40 6.69
N GLY A 95 7.50 -10.76 6.52
CA GLY A 95 8.34 -10.96 5.34
C GLY A 95 8.73 -12.42 5.11
N PRO A 96 9.35 -13.10 6.11
CA PRO A 96 9.63 -14.51 6.05
C PRO A 96 8.38 -15.41 5.84
N ALA A 97 7.23 -15.07 6.46
CA ALA A 97 5.98 -15.79 6.23
C ALA A 97 5.51 -15.67 4.77
N MET A 98 5.55 -14.47 4.19
CA MET A 98 5.28 -14.23 2.75
C MET A 98 6.25 -14.98 1.85
N THR A 99 7.53 -15.07 2.25
CA THR A 99 8.52 -15.87 1.54
C THR A 99 8.09 -17.33 1.47
N ARG A 100 7.65 -17.91 2.58
CA ARG A 100 7.19 -19.31 2.62
C ARG A 100 5.97 -19.54 1.76
N VAL A 101 4.99 -18.64 1.81
CA VAL A 101 3.73 -18.78 1.06
C VAL A 101 3.96 -18.62 -0.45
N PHE A 102 4.73 -17.63 -0.89
CA PHE A 102 4.79 -17.23 -2.29
C PHE A 102 6.12 -17.47 -2.98
N ASN A 103 7.11 -18.05 -2.30
CA ASN A 103 8.48 -18.24 -2.82
C ASN A 103 9.12 -16.93 -3.30
N VAL A 104 8.94 -15.85 -2.53
CA VAL A 104 9.50 -14.51 -2.81
C VAL A 104 10.61 -14.20 -1.83
N ALA A 105 11.66 -13.45 -2.25
CA ALA A 105 12.78 -13.08 -1.39
C ALA A 105 12.46 -11.83 -0.54
N LEU A 106 11.77 -12.01 0.59
CA LEU A 106 11.41 -10.91 1.49
C LEU A 106 11.93 -11.15 2.92
N PRO A 107 13.26 -11.03 3.15
CA PRO A 107 13.81 -11.08 4.50
C PRO A 107 13.36 -9.86 5.33
N ASP A 108 13.41 -9.98 6.66
CA ASP A 108 12.93 -8.97 7.58
C ASP A 108 13.63 -7.59 7.42
N GLU A 109 14.93 -7.56 7.14
CA GLU A 109 15.67 -6.32 6.90
C GLU A 109 15.16 -5.56 5.67
N ARG A 110 14.71 -6.28 4.65
CA ARG A 110 14.13 -5.67 3.45
C ARG A 110 12.73 -5.11 3.73
N PHE A 111 11.96 -5.84 4.53
CA PHE A 111 10.68 -5.36 5.05
C PHE A 111 10.87 -4.04 5.83
N LEU A 112 11.76 -4.03 6.83
CA LEU A 112 12.06 -2.83 7.62
C LEU A 112 12.50 -1.64 6.74
N THR A 113 13.43 -1.87 5.81
CA THR A 113 13.93 -0.80 4.94
C THR A 113 12.81 -0.13 4.16
N VAL A 114 11.92 -0.90 3.57
CA VAL A 114 10.83 -0.35 2.73
C VAL A 114 9.74 0.28 3.61
N PHE A 115 9.22 -0.47 4.57
CA PHE A 115 8.00 -0.10 5.27
C PHE A 115 8.22 0.87 6.44
N VAL A 116 9.37 0.80 7.10
CA VAL A 116 9.67 1.65 8.27
C VAL A 116 10.46 2.90 7.89
N PHE A 117 11.32 2.84 6.87
CA PHE A 117 12.18 3.99 6.52
C PHE A 117 11.74 4.72 5.25
N ILE A 118 11.41 4.00 4.16
CA ILE A 118 11.08 4.66 2.89
C ILE A 118 9.65 5.18 2.89
N LEU A 119 8.68 4.36 3.28
CA LEU A 119 7.27 4.74 3.20
C LEU A 119 6.89 5.95 4.05
N PRO A 120 7.38 6.17 5.28
CA PRO A 120 7.09 7.38 6.04
C PRO A 120 7.45 8.67 5.32
N VAL A 121 8.60 8.68 4.60
CA VAL A 121 8.98 9.86 3.80
C VAL A 121 7.95 10.13 2.73
N ILE A 122 7.48 9.08 2.03
CA ILE A 122 6.42 9.19 1.01
C ILE A 122 5.12 9.69 1.65
N TYR A 123 4.77 9.22 2.85
CA TYR A 123 3.56 9.65 3.56
C TYR A 123 3.59 11.14 3.91
N PHE A 124 4.70 11.64 4.47
CA PHE A 124 4.84 13.06 4.77
C PHE A 124 4.79 13.94 3.53
N LEU A 125 5.48 13.55 2.45
CA LEU A 125 5.45 14.28 1.18
C LEU A 125 4.03 14.26 0.56
N THR A 126 3.32 13.14 0.68
CA THR A 126 1.94 13.02 0.18
C THR A 126 0.99 13.90 1.00
N ALA A 127 1.07 13.87 2.34
CA ALA A 127 0.25 14.72 3.20
C ALA A 127 0.48 16.21 2.91
N ALA A 128 1.74 16.64 2.79
CA ALA A 128 2.09 17.99 2.40
C ALA A 128 1.53 18.35 1.01
N GLY A 129 1.68 17.45 0.03
CA GLY A 129 1.14 17.63 -1.32
C GLY A 129 -0.38 17.73 -1.34
N LEU A 130 -1.10 16.98 -0.51
CA LEU A 130 -2.56 17.09 -0.37
C LEU A 130 -2.97 18.47 0.18
N LEU A 131 -2.28 18.96 1.23
CA LEU A 131 -2.52 20.30 1.78
C LEU A 131 -2.22 21.41 0.76
N LEU A 132 -1.18 21.23 -0.04
CA LEU A 132 -0.78 22.12 -1.11
C LEU A 132 -1.62 21.96 -2.39
N ARG A 133 -2.63 21.09 -2.39
CA ARG A 133 -3.53 20.81 -3.51
C ARG A 133 -2.83 20.24 -4.76
N ILE A 134 -1.73 19.50 -4.59
CA ILE A 134 -1.01 18.88 -5.70
C ILE A 134 -1.79 17.63 -6.16
N PRO A 135 -2.23 17.54 -7.44
CA PRO A 135 -3.06 16.43 -7.92
C PRO A 135 -2.39 15.06 -7.73
N LEU A 136 -1.08 14.98 -7.96
CA LEU A 136 -0.32 13.72 -7.86
C LEU A 136 -0.31 13.14 -6.44
N ALA A 137 -0.33 13.99 -5.41
CA ALA A 137 -0.47 13.54 -4.03
C ALA A 137 -1.81 12.82 -3.80
N GLY A 138 -2.87 13.24 -4.52
CA GLY A 138 -4.14 12.54 -4.53
C GLY A 138 -4.04 11.13 -5.12
N PHE A 139 -3.21 10.91 -6.14
CA PHE A 139 -2.97 9.57 -6.68
C PHE A 139 -2.31 8.65 -5.65
N VAL A 140 -1.25 9.13 -4.98
CA VAL A 140 -0.58 8.35 -3.93
C VAL A 140 -1.53 8.06 -2.77
N ALA A 141 -2.35 9.04 -2.37
CA ALA A 141 -3.35 8.82 -1.33
C ALA A 141 -4.37 7.75 -1.71
N TRP A 142 -4.88 7.75 -2.95
CA TRP A 142 -5.78 6.71 -3.45
C TRP A 142 -5.11 5.33 -3.47
N PHE A 143 -3.85 5.24 -3.89
CA PHE A 143 -3.08 3.99 -3.80
C PHE A 143 -3.03 3.45 -2.37
N ILE A 144 -2.75 4.32 -1.39
CA ILE A 144 -2.69 3.93 0.02
C ILE A 144 -4.07 3.52 0.56
N PHE A 145 -5.15 4.22 0.21
CA PHE A 145 -6.49 3.86 0.68
C PHE A 145 -6.97 2.52 0.10
N ILE A 146 -6.64 2.20 -1.16
CA ILE A 146 -7.03 0.94 -1.82
C ILE A 146 -6.11 -0.20 -1.41
N GLY A 147 -4.80 0.00 -1.44
CA GLY A 147 -3.81 -1.00 -1.07
C GLY A 147 -3.76 -1.19 0.45
N PRO A 148 -2.81 -0.58 1.14
CA PRO A 148 -2.63 -0.79 2.57
C PRO A 148 -3.86 -0.43 3.42
N GLY A 149 -4.72 0.49 2.94
CA GLY A 149 -5.92 0.90 3.66
C GLY A 149 -7.14 -0.03 3.50
N THR A 150 -7.10 -0.98 2.55
CA THR A 150 -8.26 -1.87 2.32
C THR A 150 -7.83 -3.31 2.07
N ALA A 151 -6.73 -3.54 1.35
CA ALA A 151 -6.28 -4.88 0.99
C ALA A 151 -5.72 -5.70 2.18
N GLU A 152 -5.60 -5.10 3.36
CA GLU A 152 -5.16 -5.79 4.58
C GLU A 152 -6.11 -6.93 4.99
N PHE A 153 -7.33 -6.98 4.44
CA PHE A 153 -8.20 -8.15 4.59
C PHE A 153 -7.53 -9.46 4.10
N THR A 154 -6.51 -9.36 3.26
CA THR A 154 -5.75 -10.52 2.76
C THR A 154 -5.05 -11.31 3.87
N HIS A 155 -4.74 -10.68 5.01
CA HIS A 155 -4.21 -11.36 6.19
C HIS A 155 -5.16 -12.47 6.71
N PHE A 156 -6.47 -12.31 6.49
CA PHE A 156 -7.47 -13.33 6.83
C PHE A 156 -7.55 -14.46 5.77
N ILE A 157 -6.94 -14.27 4.60
CA ILE A 157 -6.91 -15.26 3.52
C ILE A 157 -5.62 -16.07 3.54
N PHE A 158 -4.48 -15.44 3.88
CA PHE A 158 -3.16 -16.07 3.84
C PHE A 158 -3.06 -17.40 4.64
N PRO A 159 -3.69 -17.59 5.81
CA PRO A 159 -3.68 -18.88 6.49
C PRO A 159 -4.30 -20.02 5.70
N LEU A 160 -5.11 -19.73 4.68
CA LEU A 160 -5.79 -20.72 3.84
C LEU A 160 -5.02 -21.03 2.55
N ILE A 161 -3.91 -20.33 2.28
CA ILE A 161 -3.09 -20.54 1.08
C ILE A 161 -2.02 -21.57 1.39
N GLU A 162 -1.98 -22.64 0.59
CA GLU A 162 -0.92 -23.65 0.68
C GLU A 162 0.44 -23.03 0.34
N PRO A 163 1.44 -23.15 1.22
CA PRO A 163 2.76 -22.57 1.00
C PRO A 163 3.48 -23.19 -0.19
N ALA A 164 4.15 -22.37 -0.97
CA ALA A 164 5.01 -22.83 -2.06
C ALA A 164 6.30 -23.51 -1.55
N ILE A 165 6.71 -23.25 -0.30
CA ILE A 165 7.91 -23.84 0.31
C ILE A 165 7.49 -24.68 1.49
N ASP A 166 7.80 -25.97 1.47
CA ASP A 166 7.58 -26.96 2.54
C ASP A 166 6.15 -26.88 3.14
N PRO A 167 5.09 -27.20 2.38
CA PRO A 167 3.70 -27.02 2.81
C PRO A 167 3.30 -27.91 3.99
N THR A 168 3.94 -29.07 4.15
CA THR A 168 3.63 -30.06 5.18
C THR A 168 4.50 -29.93 6.44
N GLY A 169 5.59 -29.16 6.38
CA GLY A 169 6.49 -28.96 7.50
C GLY A 169 5.89 -28.04 8.56
N THR A 170 5.99 -28.44 9.83
CA THR A 170 5.49 -27.67 10.98
C THR A 170 6.58 -26.83 11.66
N THR A 171 7.83 -27.02 11.29
CA THR A 171 8.98 -26.30 11.85
C THR A 171 9.23 -24.99 11.15
N THR A 172 9.82 -24.04 11.88
CA THR A 172 10.39 -22.83 11.28
C THR A 172 11.65 -23.20 10.53
N ILE A 173 11.78 -22.74 9.29
CA ILE A 173 12.91 -23.05 8.41
C ILE A 173 13.66 -21.79 7.98
N SER A 174 14.87 -21.99 7.49
CA SER A 174 15.70 -20.97 6.83
C SER A 174 16.17 -21.53 5.50
N ALA A 175 16.11 -20.71 4.45
CA ALA A 175 16.55 -21.12 3.11
C ALA A 175 17.05 -19.94 2.28
N ILE A 176 17.81 -20.27 1.23
CA ILE A 176 18.14 -19.29 0.18
C ILE A 176 17.02 -19.30 -0.84
N VAL A 177 16.32 -18.17 -0.95
CA VAL A 177 15.21 -17.97 -1.88
C VAL A 177 15.61 -16.88 -2.88
N ASN A 178 15.63 -17.23 -4.16
CA ASN A 178 16.07 -16.32 -5.23
C ASN A 178 17.44 -15.66 -4.94
N GLY A 179 18.39 -16.41 -4.37
CA GLY A 179 19.74 -15.95 -4.04
C GLY A 179 19.84 -15.12 -2.74
N VAL A 180 18.77 -15.00 -1.97
CA VAL A 180 18.74 -14.24 -0.71
C VAL A 180 18.46 -15.19 0.45
N GLN A 181 19.25 -15.11 1.51
CA GLN A 181 18.99 -15.84 2.75
C GLN A 181 17.76 -15.26 3.43
N VAL A 182 16.79 -16.12 3.75
CA VAL A 182 15.60 -15.76 4.52
C VAL A 182 15.48 -16.71 5.70
N ASP A 183 15.49 -16.14 6.89
CA ASP A 183 15.38 -16.86 8.15
C ASP A 183 13.99 -16.67 8.77
N GLY A 184 13.58 -17.59 9.64
CA GLY A 184 12.36 -17.44 10.42
C GLY A 184 11.07 -17.73 9.64
N MET A 185 11.13 -18.50 8.56
CA MET A 185 9.96 -18.85 7.75
C MET A 185 9.08 -19.88 8.49
N ARG A 186 8.19 -19.42 9.39
CA ARG A 186 7.18 -20.24 10.04
C ARG A 186 6.08 -20.64 9.05
N ASN A 187 5.54 -21.87 9.19
CA ASN A 187 4.34 -22.29 8.47
C ASN A 187 3.09 -21.75 9.17
N HIS A 188 2.25 -21.03 8.42
CA HIS A 188 0.97 -20.49 8.87
C HIS A 188 -0.23 -21.13 8.15
N TYR A 189 0.01 -22.20 7.38
CA TYR A 189 -1.05 -22.89 6.66
C TYR A 189 -1.95 -23.64 7.62
N TYR A 190 -3.21 -23.22 7.70
CA TYR A 190 -4.19 -23.74 8.65
C TYR A 190 -4.33 -25.27 8.61
N TRP A 191 -4.40 -25.84 7.41
CA TRP A 191 -4.62 -27.28 7.25
C TRP A 191 -3.42 -28.15 7.68
N THR A 192 -2.25 -27.56 7.80
CA THR A 192 -1.05 -28.25 8.34
C THR A 192 -0.88 -27.96 9.82
N THR A 193 -1.07 -26.71 10.26
CA THR A 193 -0.75 -26.28 11.63
C THR A 193 -1.94 -26.37 12.58
N GLY A 194 -3.16 -26.33 12.09
CA GLY A 194 -4.38 -26.19 12.89
C GLY A 194 -4.57 -24.80 13.51
N GLU A 195 -3.67 -23.85 13.23
CA GLU A 195 -3.70 -22.49 13.76
C GLU A 195 -4.13 -21.52 12.67
N TYR A 196 -5.27 -20.84 12.89
CA TYR A 196 -5.76 -19.81 11.96
C TYR A 196 -5.17 -18.45 12.33
N TYR A 197 -3.94 -18.22 11.91
CA TYR A 197 -3.20 -16.99 12.14
C TYR A 197 -2.19 -16.74 11.02
N PHE A 198 -2.04 -15.47 10.64
CA PHE A 198 -0.96 -14.98 9.78
C PHE A 198 -0.40 -13.68 10.38
N PRO A 199 0.92 -13.39 10.27
CA PRO A 199 1.53 -12.16 10.74
C PRO A 199 0.76 -10.91 10.28
N GLY A 200 0.43 -10.01 11.21
CA GLY A 200 -0.38 -8.83 10.94
C GLY A 200 -1.90 -9.01 11.07
N MET A 201 -2.41 -10.24 11.19
CA MET A 201 -3.84 -10.51 11.13
C MET A 201 -4.68 -9.80 12.21
N TYR A 202 -4.15 -9.64 13.42
CA TYR A 202 -4.92 -9.04 14.52
C TYR A 202 -5.11 -7.53 14.37
N THR A 203 -4.14 -6.83 13.81
CA THR A 203 -4.20 -5.39 13.61
C THR A 203 -4.55 -4.96 12.18
N ALA A 204 -4.76 -5.90 11.26
CA ALA A 204 -5.14 -5.62 9.87
C ALA A 204 -6.37 -4.71 9.74
N VAL A 205 -7.32 -4.78 10.68
CA VAL A 205 -8.52 -3.94 10.70
C VAL A 205 -8.22 -2.45 10.99
N LEU A 206 -7.09 -2.14 11.63
CA LEU A 206 -6.76 -0.77 12.02
C LEU A 206 -6.64 0.17 10.81
N PRO A 207 -5.82 -0.10 9.77
CA PRO A 207 -5.75 0.75 8.59
C PRO A 207 -7.01 0.65 7.71
N MET A 208 -7.75 -0.46 7.76
CA MET A 208 -8.96 -0.66 6.96
C MET A 208 -10.06 0.33 7.32
N ILE A 209 -10.24 0.64 8.60
CA ILE A 209 -11.30 1.57 9.06
C ILE A 209 -11.11 2.96 8.43
N PRO A 210 -10.01 3.69 8.64
CA PRO A 210 -9.83 4.99 8.03
C PRO A 210 -9.66 4.92 6.51
N GLY A 211 -9.09 3.84 5.95
CA GLY A 211 -8.97 3.63 4.51
C GLY A 211 -10.34 3.58 3.81
N ILE A 212 -11.26 2.75 4.29
CA ILE A 212 -12.62 2.64 3.76
C ILE A 212 -13.40 3.95 3.96
N CYS A 213 -13.29 4.58 5.14
CA CYS A 213 -13.87 5.89 5.40
C CYS A 213 -13.38 6.95 4.41
N SER A 214 -12.09 6.93 4.07
CA SER A 214 -11.47 7.85 3.10
C SER A 214 -12.02 7.67 1.69
N ILE A 215 -12.13 6.42 1.24
CA ILE A 215 -12.72 6.06 -0.06
C ILE A 215 -14.16 6.57 -0.14
N TRP A 216 -14.97 6.27 0.86
CA TRP A 216 -16.37 6.72 0.94
C TRP A 216 -16.46 8.24 0.94
N TRP A 217 -15.65 8.93 1.76
CA TRP A 217 -15.61 10.38 1.87
C TRP A 217 -15.29 11.05 0.53
N LEU A 218 -14.24 10.59 -0.15
CA LEU A 218 -13.80 11.16 -1.42
C LEU A 218 -14.84 11.00 -2.52
N PHE A 219 -15.49 9.83 -2.61
CA PHE A 219 -16.56 9.64 -3.60
C PHE A 219 -17.80 10.47 -3.31
N ARG A 220 -18.18 10.60 -2.04
CA ARG A 220 -19.31 11.43 -1.62
C ARG A 220 -19.09 12.91 -1.94
N ASN A 221 -17.88 13.41 -1.73
CA ASN A 221 -17.55 14.82 -1.88
C ASN A 221 -16.93 15.18 -3.23
N ARG A 222 -16.87 14.25 -4.19
CA ARG A 222 -16.23 14.47 -5.51
C ARG A 222 -16.83 15.63 -6.34
N LYS A 223 -18.06 16.07 -6.03
CA LYS A 223 -18.75 17.17 -6.69
C LYS A 223 -18.76 18.45 -5.84
N ALA A 224 -18.26 18.42 -4.62
CA ALA A 224 -18.22 19.58 -3.76
C ALA A 224 -17.27 20.63 -4.38
N LYS A 225 -17.79 21.83 -4.66
CA LYS A 225 -16.94 22.96 -5.02
C LYS A 225 -16.13 23.35 -3.79
N LEU A 226 -14.88 23.78 -4.01
CA LEU A 226 -14.11 24.43 -2.97
C LEU A 226 -14.84 25.71 -2.56
N ALA A 227 -15.27 25.79 -1.29
CA ALA A 227 -15.78 27.00 -0.70
C ALA A 227 -14.65 27.98 -0.43
#